data_29bda5098cc95f8900fd062dfb3b8dcd
#
_entry.id   29bda5098cc95f8900fd062dfb3b8dcd
#
_cell.length_a   1.000
_cell.length_b   1.000
_cell.length_c   1.000
_cell.angle_alpha   90.00
_cell.angle_beta   90.00
_cell.angle_gamma   90.00
#
_symmetry.space_group_name_H-M   'P 1'
#
loop_
_entity.id
_entity.type
_entity.pdbx_description
1 polymer ?
#
loop_
_entity_poly.entity_id
_entity_poly.type
_entity_poly.pdbx_seq_one_letter_code
_entity_poly.pdbx_strand_id
1 'polypeptide(L)'
;MWERFSYYGMRALLILFMTTSLQLGGLGLDIATAGALYGTYTAMAYLMNVPGGWLADKVLGQRKAVLYGGILIACGHFSLAIPVNELFAFGLVLIVLGTGLLKPNISVIVGQLYSQTDTRRDAAYSIFYMGINLGSFVGQLVTGYLAQDAGFRDMIVGWGMDPNMTWHWAFGAAGIGMTLGVIQYVLGGHTLGTAGVVPGAATTPESTAQFKRQAILYGGIAVGVVALIALASAVGLLTITPNLISDTAGSVLLVLTVVFFARLFLDKSWTPEERSRLWVIFSFFICAAVFWSVFDQAGSTLSLFADRNSDNQVLGYAFPSAWYQSLNPLFIVIFAPVFAALWVKLGDKQPSSPVKFAIGLIGAGVGFWVMAIAAIEADAGQLVGPLWLTFVYLIHTWAELCLSPVGLSSMTKLAPTRIVGSMMGVWFLGASVGNFFAGQMATLYESMPLAQLFGVVSILPVVAGIVMLLLAKRMTAMMGGVR
;
A
#
# COMPACT_ATOMS: atom_id res chain seq x y z
N MET A 1 14.69 -1.89 -2.78
CA MET A 1 14.72 -3.11 -1.97
C MET A 1 14.54 -2.80 -0.48
N TRP A 2 15.46 -2.07 0.19
CA TRP A 2 15.47 -1.85 1.66
C TRP A 2 14.21 -1.18 2.22
N GLU A 3 13.67 -0.17 1.54
CA GLU A 3 12.41 0.47 1.96
C GLU A 3 11.23 -0.50 1.88
N ARG A 4 11.22 -1.38 0.89
CA ARG A 4 10.19 -2.41 0.77
C ARG A 4 10.33 -3.50 1.83
N PHE A 5 11.59 -3.88 2.15
CA PHE A 5 11.88 -4.74 3.29
C PHE A 5 11.30 -4.16 4.58
N SER A 6 11.56 -2.88 4.87
CA SER A 6 11.12 -2.26 6.12
C SER A 6 9.61 -2.06 6.17
N TYR A 7 9.00 -1.53 5.10
CA TYR A 7 7.57 -1.24 5.06
C TYR A 7 6.71 -2.51 5.11
N TYR A 8 6.97 -3.49 4.22
CA TYR A 8 6.17 -4.71 4.17
C TYR A 8 6.48 -5.65 5.33
N GLY A 9 7.71 -5.68 5.83
CA GLY A 9 8.06 -6.43 7.03
C GLY A 9 7.27 -5.94 8.25
N MET A 10 7.27 -4.63 8.51
CA MET A 10 6.49 -4.05 9.60
C MET A 10 4.97 -4.22 9.37
N ARG A 11 4.49 -3.93 8.15
CA ARG A 11 3.06 -4.01 7.82
C ARG A 11 2.48 -5.40 8.06
N ALA A 12 3.25 -6.47 7.80
CA ALA A 12 2.82 -7.85 8.01
C ALA A 12 2.51 -8.16 9.48
N LEU A 13 3.15 -7.45 10.40
CA LEU A 13 2.99 -7.62 11.83
C LEU A 13 1.96 -6.68 12.45
N LEU A 14 1.61 -5.60 11.76
CA LEU A 14 0.93 -4.45 12.37
C LEU A 14 -0.40 -4.82 13.03
N ILE A 15 -1.29 -5.51 12.31
CA ILE A 15 -2.59 -5.92 12.86
C ILE A 15 -2.40 -6.95 13.99
N LEU A 16 -1.46 -7.89 13.83
CA LEU A 16 -1.17 -8.93 14.80
C LEU A 16 -0.65 -8.34 16.11
N PHE A 17 0.31 -7.42 16.02
CA PHE A 17 0.82 -6.70 17.20
C PHE A 17 -0.26 -5.92 17.93
N MET A 18 -1.11 -5.20 17.17
CA MET A 18 -2.20 -4.41 17.76
C MET A 18 -3.24 -5.27 18.49
N THR A 19 -3.53 -6.48 17.99
CA THR A 19 -4.55 -7.37 18.56
C THR A 19 -4.01 -8.40 19.55
N THR A 20 -2.69 -8.61 19.60
CA THR A 20 -2.06 -9.49 20.58
C THR A 20 -2.21 -8.90 21.97
N SER A 21 -2.47 -9.75 22.97
CA SER A 21 -2.68 -9.34 24.36
C SER A 21 -1.44 -8.65 24.96
N LEU A 22 -1.66 -7.76 25.93
CA LEU A 22 -0.58 -7.09 26.66
C LEU A 22 0.39 -8.07 27.33
N GLN A 23 -0.12 -9.23 27.80
CA GLN A 23 0.70 -10.27 28.44
C GLN A 23 1.69 -10.93 27.45
N LEU A 24 1.42 -10.84 26.14
CA LEU A 24 2.27 -11.35 25.06
C LEU A 24 3.00 -10.23 24.31
N GLY A 25 3.07 -9.04 24.92
CA GLY A 25 3.81 -7.89 24.38
C GLY A 25 3.14 -7.14 23.24
N GLY A 26 1.86 -7.39 22.96
CA GLY A 26 1.05 -6.63 22.01
C GLY A 26 0.34 -5.43 22.65
N LEU A 27 -0.53 -4.75 21.88
CA LEU A 27 -1.32 -3.61 22.38
C LEU A 27 -2.66 -3.98 23.01
N GLY A 28 -3.13 -5.21 22.83
CA GLY A 28 -4.40 -5.69 23.39
C GLY A 28 -5.64 -4.96 22.86
N LEU A 29 -5.58 -4.37 21.67
CA LEU A 29 -6.71 -3.71 21.05
C LEU A 29 -7.72 -4.77 20.55
N ASP A 30 -9.00 -4.41 20.58
CA ASP A 30 -10.02 -5.19 19.89
C ASP A 30 -9.80 -5.13 18.37
N ILE A 31 -10.29 -6.15 17.65
CA ILE A 31 -10.06 -6.27 16.20
C ILE A 31 -10.68 -5.09 15.43
N ALA A 32 -11.84 -4.59 15.88
CA ALA A 32 -12.49 -3.48 15.20
C ALA A 32 -11.63 -2.22 15.25
N THR A 33 -11.12 -1.87 16.43
CA THR A 33 -10.20 -0.73 16.60
C THR A 33 -8.89 -0.94 15.84
N ALA A 34 -8.28 -2.12 15.93
CA ALA A 34 -7.03 -2.43 15.23
C ALA A 34 -7.21 -2.39 13.70
N GLY A 35 -8.32 -2.93 13.18
CA GLY A 35 -8.66 -2.89 11.76
C GLY A 35 -8.85 -1.47 11.24
N ALA A 36 -9.59 -0.62 11.98
CA ALA A 36 -9.80 0.77 11.64
C ALA A 36 -8.47 1.56 11.60
N LEU A 37 -7.60 1.36 12.59
CA LEU A 37 -6.26 1.97 12.61
C LEU A 37 -5.37 1.48 11.48
N TYR A 38 -5.37 0.17 11.21
CA TYR A 38 -4.61 -0.43 10.11
C TYR A 38 -5.01 0.17 8.76
N GLY A 39 -6.31 0.22 8.48
CA GLY A 39 -6.84 0.81 7.24
C GLY A 39 -6.51 2.29 7.11
N THR A 40 -6.64 3.04 8.21
CA THR A 40 -6.26 4.46 8.26
C THR A 40 -4.77 4.66 7.97
N TYR A 41 -3.90 3.89 8.64
CA TYR A 41 -2.45 3.96 8.44
C TYR A 41 -2.08 3.67 6.97
N THR A 42 -2.57 2.57 6.42
CA THR A 42 -2.26 2.17 5.04
C THR A 42 -2.83 3.15 4.02
N ALA A 43 -4.05 3.64 4.22
CA ALA A 43 -4.65 4.67 3.38
C ALA A 43 -3.83 5.97 3.39
N MET A 44 -3.43 6.44 4.57
CA MET A 44 -2.63 7.67 4.70
C MET A 44 -1.24 7.51 4.08
N ALA A 45 -0.60 6.34 4.18
CA ALA A 45 0.67 6.07 3.53
C ALA A 45 0.59 6.20 1.99
N TYR A 46 -0.55 5.86 1.39
CA TYR A 46 -0.79 6.09 -0.05
C TYR A 46 -1.21 7.53 -0.36
N LEU A 47 -2.07 8.14 0.46
CA LEU A 47 -2.51 9.53 0.25
C LEU A 47 -1.34 10.52 0.31
N MET A 48 -0.39 10.30 1.23
CA MET A 48 0.78 11.16 1.39
C MET A 48 1.73 11.17 0.19
N ASN A 49 1.58 10.23 -0.76
CA ASN A 49 2.32 10.29 -2.02
C ASN A 49 1.97 11.56 -2.84
N VAL A 50 0.76 12.09 -2.71
CA VAL A 50 0.33 13.30 -3.45
C VAL A 50 1.07 14.54 -2.95
N PRO A 51 0.99 14.95 -1.67
CA PRO A 51 1.76 16.09 -1.18
C PRO A 51 3.27 15.86 -1.20
N GLY A 52 3.75 14.62 -0.98
CA GLY A 52 5.17 14.28 -1.04
C GLY A 52 5.77 14.42 -2.43
N GLY A 53 5.05 13.98 -3.47
CA GLY A 53 5.42 14.20 -4.86
C GLY A 53 5.43 15.69 -5.21
N TRP A 54 4.39 16.44 -4.82
CA TRP A 54 4.33 17.89 -5.02
C TRP A 54 5.52 18.61 -4.37
N LEU A 55 5.87 18.24 -3.14
CA LEU A 55 6.98 18.85 -2.41
C LEU A 55 8.33 18.57 -3.10
N ALA A 56 8.50 17.36 -3.62
CA ALA A 56 9.69 17.00 -4.38
C ALA A 56 9.78 17.77 -5.70
N ASP A 57 8.68 17.85 -6.45
CA ASP A 57 8.67 18.49 -7.77
C ASP A 57 8.82 20.02 -7.72
N LYS A 58 8.34 20.63 -6.63
CA LYS A 58 8.29 22.10 -6.53
C LYS A 58 9.39 22.70 -5.65
N VAL A 59 9.87 21.96 -4.65
CA VAL A 59 10.70 22.56 -3.58
C VAL A 59 12.01 21.81 -3.34
N LEU A 60 11.96 20.48 -3.12
CA LEU A 60 13.12 19.73 -2.62
C LEU A 60 14.01 19.15 -3.73
N GLY A 61 13.41 18.76 -4.86
CA GLY A 61 13.98 17.80 -5.80
C GLY A 61 13.82 16.35 -5.27
N GLN A 62 13.73 15.41 -6.19
CA GLN A 62 13.45 14.00 -5.86
C GLN A 62 14.54 13.38 -4.96
N ARG A 63 15.82 13.76 -5.14
CA ARG A 63 16.92 13.24 -4.31
C ARG A 63 16.78 13.55 -2.84
N LYS A 64 16.50 14.81 -2.50
CA LYS A 64 16.31 15.21 -1.09
C LYS A 64 15.03 14.61 -0.53
N ALA A 65 13.97 14.54 -1.33
CA ALA A 65 12.71 13.92 -0.90
C ALA A 65 12.91 12.44 -0.55
N VAL A 66 13.63 11.68 -1.37
CA VAL A 66 13.97 10.27 -1.10
C VAL A 66 14.83 10.14 0.16
N LEU A 67 15.85 10.98 0.33
CA LEU A 67 16.74 10.94 1.50
C LEU A 67 15.97 11.25 2.79
N TYR A 68 15.24 12.36 2.83
CA TYR A 68 14.47 12.75 4.02
C TYR A 68 13.34 11.76 4.32
N GLY A 69 12.68 11.25 3.27
CA GLY A 69 11.70 10.18 3.41
C GLY A 69 12.28 8.93 4.03
N GLY A 70 13.46 8.51 3.58
CA GLY A 70 14.17 7.35 4.12
C GLY A 70 14.57 7.53 5.58
N ILE A 71 15.06 8.71 5.97
CA ILE A 71 15.41 9.02 7.36
C ILE A 71 14.14 8.99 8.25
N LEU A 72 13.04 9.61 7.81
CA LEU A 72 11.78 9.59 8.56
C LEU A 72 11.24 8.17 8.76
N ILE A 73 11.30 7.32 7.72
CA ILE A 73 10.88 5.91 7.83
C ILE A 73 11.77 5.16 8.84
N ALA A 74 13.09 5.34 8.77
CA ALA A 74 14.01 4.69 9.72
C ALA A 74 13.73 5.13 11.15
N CYS A 75 13.60 6.44 11.41
CA CYS A 75 13.22 6.96 12.73
C CYS A 75 11.86 6.40 13.19
N GLY A 76 10.89 6.30 12.28
CA GLY A 76 9.59 5.72 12.57
C GLY A 76 9.70 4.26 13.04
N HIS A 77 10.42 3.42 12.32
CA HIS A 77 10.60 2.02 12.72
C HIS A 77 11.35 1.88 14.05
N PHE A 78 12.37 2.71 14.31
CA PHE A 78 13.02 2.71 15.62
C PHE A 78 12.11 3.20 16.73
N SER A 79 11.18 4.13 16.46
CA SER A 79 10.15 4.51 17.43
C SER A 79 9.22 3.34 17.77
N LEU A 80 8.83 2.51 16.77
CA LEU A 80 8.05 1.29 17.01
C LEU A 80 8.85 0.22 17.79
N ALA A 81 10.18 0.23 17.68
CA ALA A 81 11.05 -0.71 18.40
C ALA A 81 11.16 -0.41 19.89
N ILE A 82 10.69 0.75 20.35
CA ILE A 82 10.65 1.12 21.76
C ILE A 82 9.27 0.74 22.33
N PRO A 83 9.20 -0.01 23.46
CA PRO A 83 7.94 -0.50 24.01
C PRO A 83 7.14 0.60 24.75
N VAL A 84 6.76 1.65 24.01
CA VAL A 84 5.99 2.80 24.53
C VAL A 84 4.89 3.11 23.52
N ASN A 85 3.64 3.11 23.96
CA ASN A 85 2.47 3.25 23.08
C ASN A 85 2.44 4.59 22.31
N GLU A 86 2.86 5.67 22.95
CA GLU A 86 2.94 7.00 22.32
C GLU A 86 4.00 7.02 21.21
N LEU A 87 5.13 6.34 21.42
CA LEU A 87 6.19 6.21 20.40
C LEU A 87 5.77 5.29 19.26
N PHE A 88 4.93 4.29 19.52
CA PHE A 88 4.34 3.47 18.47
C PHE A 88 3.47 4.33 17.55
N ALA A 89 2.51 5.09 18.07
CA ALA A 89 1.66 5.97 17.29
C ALA A 89 2.48 7.03 16.54
N PHE A 90 3.45 7.66 17.19
CA PHE A 90 4.35 8.62 16.57
C PHE A 90 5.18 8.01 15.44
N GLY A 91 5.69 6.79 15.64
CA GLY A 91 6.43 6.05 14.63
C GLY A 91 5.61 5.78 13.37
N LEU A 92 4.33 5.40 13.51
CA LEU A 92 3.42 5.23 12.36
C LEU A 92 3.26 6.53 11.57
N VAL A 93 3.12 7.68 12.24
CA VAL A 93 3.05 8.99 11.58
C VAL A 93 4.33 9.29 10.80
N LEU A 94 5.51 9.05 11.40
CA LEU A 94 6.80 9.26 10.72
C LEU A 94 6.93 8.37 9.47
N ILE A 95 6.49 7.11 9.54
CA ILE A 95 6.52 6.18 8.40
C ILE A 95 5.58 6.66 7.29
N VAL A 96 4.38 7.13 7.62
CA VAL A 96 3.42 7.70 6.66
C VAL A 96 4.02 8.91 5.92
N LEU A 97 4.58 9.87 6.66
CA LEU A 97 5.20 11.06 6.07
C LEU A 97 6.43 10.70 5.22
N GLY A 98 7.27 9.80 5.73
CA GLY A 98 8.47 9.34 5.03
C GLY A 98 8.15 8.57 3.76
N THR A 99 7.16 7.67 3.79
CA THR A 99 6.68 6.92 2.62
C THR A 99 6.13 7.87 1.56
N GLY A 100 5.37 8.88 1.95
CA GLY A 100 4.87 9.92 1.04
C GLY A 100 5.99 10.66 0.30
N LEU A 101 7.11 10.94 0.98
CA LEU A 101 8.26 11.58 0.36
C LEU A 101 9.09 10.63 -0.50
N LEU A 102 9.26 9.37 -0.10
CA LEU A 102 10.17 8.43 -0.77
C LEU A 102 9.51 7.74 -1.96
N LYS A 103 8.33 7.15 -1.75
CA LYS A 103 7.71 6.20 -2.68
C LYS A 103 7.44 6.77 -4.08
N PRO A 104 6.83 7.96 -4.25
CA PRO A 104 6.58 8.51 -5.58
C PRO A 104 7.88 8.94 -6.27
N ASN A 105 8.89 9.37 -5.53
CA ASN A 105 10.07 10.03 -6.06
C ASN A 105 11.18 9.06 -6.47
N ILE A 106 11.29 7.89 -5.84
CA ILE A 106 12.33 6.91 -6.19
C ILE A 106 12.14 6.36 -7.61
N SER A 107 10.91 6.11 -8.04
CA SER A 107 10.60 5.66 -9.40
C SER A 107 10.89 6.73 -10.46
N VAL A 108 10.69 8.01 -10.11
CA VAL A 108 11.05 9.13 -10.98
C VAL A 108 12.56 9.19 -11.20
N ILE A 109 13.35 9.03 -10.14
CA ILE A 109 14.83 8.98 -10.26
C ILE A 109 15.26 7.86 -11.20
N VAL A 110 14.70 6.64 -11.06
CA VAL A 110 15.01 5.52 -11.97
C VAL A 110 14.73 5.88 -13.42
N GLY A 111 13.59 6.54 -13.69
CA GLY A 111 13.24 7.00 -15.03
C GLY A 111 14.18 8.08 -15.59
N GLN A 112 14.77 8.90 -14.74
CA GLN A 112 15.69 9.97 -15.15
C GLN A 112 17.13 9.49 -15.42
N LEU A 113 17.49 8.27 -15.00
CA LEU A 113 18.80 7.68 -15.31
C LEU A 113 18.96 7.26 -16.77
N TYR A 114 17.87 7.16 -17.51
CA TYR A 114 17.83 6.72 -18.91
C TYR A 114 17.08 7.72 -19.75
N SER A 115 17.56 7.96 -20.99
CA SER A 115 16.80 8.77 -21.95
C SER A 115 15.49 8.07 -22.33
N GLN A 116 14.52 8.84 -22.84
CA GLN A 116 13.20 8.31 -23.24
C GLN A 116 13.30 7.24 -24.34
N THR A 117 14.35 7.30 -25.14
CA THR A 117 14.61 6.40 -26.29
C THR A 117 15.58 5.27 -25.96
N ASP A 118 16.12 5.22 -24.71
CA ASP A 118 17.07 4.16 -24.32
C ASP A 118 16.32 2.85 -24.05
N THR A 119 16.64 1.82 -24.83
CA THR A 119 16.03 0.48 -24.71
C THR A 119 16.30 -0.20 -23.37
N ARG A 120 17.33 0.23 -22.62
CA ARG A 120 17.67 -0.29 -21.27
C ARG A 120 16.72 0.24 -20.20
N ARG A 121 15.93 1.27 -20.48
CA ARG A 121 15.02 1.88 -19.52
C ARG A 121 14.00 0.89 -18.97
N ASP A 122 13.39 0.09 -19.85
CA ASP A 122 12.41 -0.93 -19.45
C ASP A 122 13.05 -2.05 -18.63
N ALA A 123 14.27 -2.45 -18.98
CA ALA A 123 15.03 -3.42 -18.18
C ALA A 123 15.37 -2.87 -16.79
N ALA A 124 15.72 -1.59 -16.66
CA ALA A 124 15.96 -0.95 -15.37
C ALA A 124 14.71 -0.92 -14.49
N TYR A 125 13.54 -0.61 -15.04
CA TYR A 125 12.29 -0.70 -14.30
C TYR A 125 11.94 -2.13 -13.90
N SER A 126 12.25 -3.12 -14.73
CA SER A 126 12.05 -4.54 -14.40
C SER A 126 12.94 -4.97 -13.22
N ILE A 127 14.22 -4.57 -13.21
CA ILE A 127 15.13 -4.82 -12.09
C ILE A 127 14.67 -4.09 -10.82
N PHE A 128 14.21 -2.84 -10.97
CA PHE A 128 13.65 -2.07 -9.87
C PHE A 128 12.42 -2.76 -9.25
N TYR A 129 11.51 -3.26 -10.09
CA TYR A 129 10.32 -3.99 -9.66
C TYR A 129 10.66 -5.33 -8.99
N MET A 130 11.64 -6.07 -9.52
CA MET A 130 12.17 -7.27 -8.89
C MET A 130 12.76 -6.95 -7.51
N GLY A 131 13.52 -5.86 -7.39
CA GLY A 131 14.07 -5.40 -6.11
C GLY A 131 12.98 -5.01 -5.09
N ILE A 132 11.84 -4.47 -5.53
CA ILE A 132 10.66 -4.22 -4.69
C ILE A 132 10.16 -5.53 -4.08
N ASN A 133 9.89 -6.53 -4.92
CA ASN A 133 9.29 -7.79 -4.49
C ASN A 133 10.27 -8.63 -3.66
N LEU A 134 11.55 -8.66 -4.01
CA LEU A 134 12.58 -9.31 -3.21
C LEU A 134 12.68 -8.68 -1.80
N GLY A 135 12.66 -7.35 -1.72
CA GLY A 135 12.65 -6.65 -0.43
C GLY A 135 11.44 -6.98 0.42
N SER A 136 10.24 -6.99 -0.20
CA SER A 136 9.00 -7.37 0.46
C SER A 136 9.05 -8.83 0.97
N PHE A 137 9.45 -9.77 0.12
CA PHE A 137 9.58 -11.19 0.46
C PHE A 137 10.50 -11.42 1.66
N VAL A 138 11.74 -10.93 1.58
CA VAL A 138 12.73 -11.12 2.66
C VAL A 138 12.30 -10.37 3.92
N GLY A 139 11.73 -9.17 3.78
CA GLY A 139 11.28 -8.37 4.92
C GLY A 139 10.24 -9.09 5.77
N GLN A 140 9.22 -9.65 5.15
CA GLN A 140 8.16 -10.38 5.83
C GLN A 140 8.66 -11.69 6.48
N LEU A 141 9.60 -12.39 5.84
CA LEU A 141 10.21 -13.58 6.44
C LEU A 141 11.02 -13.24 7.69
N VAL A 142 11.89 -12.23 7.59
CA VAL A 142 12.77 -11.83 8.71
C VAL A 142 11.94 -11.28 9.87
N THR A 143 11.03 -10.35 9.61
CA THR A 143 10.25 -9.74 10.70
C THR A 143 9.25 -10.73 11.30
N GLY A 144 8.65 -11.61 10.49
CA GLY A 144 7.78 -12.69 10.99
C GLY A 144 8.53 -13.65 11.89
N TYR A 145 9.73 -14.09 11.51
CA TYR A 145 10.59 -14.91 12.35
C TYR A 145 10.90 -14.23 13.69
N LEU A 146 11.36 -12.98 13.65
CA LEU A 146 11.71 -12.25 14.88
C LEU A 146 10.50 -12.00 15.79
N ALA A 147 9.30 -11.82 15.24
CA ALA A 147 8.11 -11.53 16.04
C ALA A 147 7.45 -12.79 16.63
N GLN A 148 7.39 -13.90 15.88
CA GLN A 148 6.48 -15.02 16.17
C GLN A 148 7.19 -16.36 16.36
N ASP A 149 8.48 -16.50 16.01
CA ASP A 149 9.17 -17.79 16.12
C ASP A 149 9.53 -18.15 17.56
N ALA A 150 9.19 -19.34 17.98
CA ALA A 150 9.46 -19.83 19.33
C ALA A 150 10.97 -19.93 19.62
N GLY A 151 11.77 -20.38 18.64
CA GLY A 151 13.22 -20.50 18.79
C GLY A 151 13.90 -19.15 18.99
N PHE A 152 13.42 -18.09 18.29
CA PHE A 152 13.92 -16.74 18.53
C PHE A 152 13.52 -16.21 19.92
N ARG A 153 12.27 -16.50 20.35
CA ARG A 153 11.80 -16.15 21.70
C ARG A 153 12.69 -16.81 22.78
N ASP A 154 12.96 -18.10 22.65
CA ASP A 154 13.84 -18.82 23.59
C ASP A 154 15.26 -18.25 23.59
N MET A 155 15.76 -17.83 22.44
CA MET A 155 17.09 -17.23 22.31
C MET A 155 17.18 -15.90 23.06
N ILE A 156 16.22 -15.00 22.94
CA ILE A 156 16.23 -13.71 23.67
C ILE A 156 16.05 -13.90 25.18
N VAL A 157 15.27 -14.91 25.60
CA VAL A 157 15.17 -15.30 27.02
C VAL A 157 16.52 -15.81 27.52
N GLY A 158 17.25 -16.58 26.71
CA GLY A 158 18.63 -17.01 27.02
C GLY A 158 19.62 -15.84 27.15
N TRP A 159 19.34 -14.70 26.56
CA TRP A 159 20.09 -13.44 26.75
C TRP A 159 19.64 -12.64 27.99
N GLY A 160 18.67 -13.13 28.75
CA GLY A 160 18.12 -12.46 29.92
C GLY A 160 17.12 -11.35 29.56
N MET A 161 16.57 -11.34 28.34
CA MET A 161 15.60 -10.35 27.90
C MET A 161 14.15 -10.85 28.09
N ASP A 162 13.21 -9.90 28.18
CA ASP A 162 11.79 -10.21 28.21
C ASP A 162 11.33 -10.88 26.89
N PRO A 163 10.70 -12.06 26.93
CA PRO A 163 10.17 -12.72 25.73
C PRO A 163 9.15 -11.86 24.95
N ASN A 164 8.53 -10.88 25.58
CA ASN A 164 7.59 -9.95 24.95
C ASN A 164 8.26 -8.92 24.03
N MET A 165 9.58 -8.81 24.09
CA MET A 165 10.34 -7.91 23.20
C MET A 165 10.46 -8.39 21.75
N THR A 166 10.01 -9.59 21.40
CA THR A 166 10.10 -10.15 20.04
C THR A 166 9.51 -9.21 18.99
N TRP A 167 8.34 -8.60 19.25
CA TRP A 167 7.72 -7.62 18.35
C TRP A 167 8.61 -6.40 18.10
N HIS A 168 9.23 -5.89 19.15
CA HIS A 168 10.10 -4.71 19.09
C HIS A 168 11.41 -5.01 18.35
N TRP A 169 11.95 -6.23 18.48
CA TRP A 169 13.06 -6.70 17.66
C TRP A 169 12.71 -6.72 16.16
N ALA A 170 11.51 -7.18 15.81
CA ALA A 170 11.06 -7.21 14.44
C ALA A 170 10.89 -5.80 13.85
N PHE A 171 10.33 -4.85 14.60
CA PHE A 171 10.25 -3.44 14.19
C PHE A 171 11.64 -2.79 14.09
N GLY A 172 12.55 -3.12 15.02
CA GLY A 172 13.95 -2.68 14.97
C GLY A 172 14.68 -3.19 13.74
N ALA A 173 14.46 -4.45 13.35
CA ALA A 173 15.02 -5.01 12.12
C ALA A 173 14.54 -4.26 10.86
N ALA A 174 13.27 -3.85 10.82
CA ALA A 174 12.76 -3.00 9.76
C ALA A 174 13.49 -1.63 9.74
N GLY A 175 13.76 -1.04 10.92
CA GLY A 175 14.54 0.18 11.08
C GLY A 175 15.99 0.03 10.59
N ILE A 176 16.65 -1.07 10.94
CA ILE A 176 18.01 -1.40 10.46
C ILE A 176 18.00 -1.52 8.94
N GLY A 177 17.05 -2.27 8.36
CA GLY A 177 16.93 -2.41 6.92
C GLY A 177 16.79 -1.07 6.21
N MET A 178 15.93 -0.17 6.73
CA MET A 178 15.79 1.17 6.16
C MET A 178 17.06 2.01 6.30
N THR A 179 17.74 1.91 7.43
CA THR A 179 19.02 2.61 7.68
C THR A 179 20.09 2.16 6.69
N LEU A 180 20.20 0.85 6.44
CA LEU A 180 21.11 0.32 5.39
C LEU A 180 20.74 0.88 4.01
N GLY A 181 19.43 1.02 3.72
CA GLY A 181 18.96 1.66 2.50
C GLY A 181 19.40 3.12 2.39
N VAL A 182 19.26 3.90 3.47
CA VAL A 182 19.70 5.31 3.51
C VAL A 182 21.23 5.40 3.35
N ILE A 183 21.99 4.58 4.04
CA ILE A 183 23.45 4.55 3.92
C ILE A 183 23.86 4.22 2.48
N GLN A 184 23.30 3.17 1.89
CA GLN A 184 23.55 2.79 0.50
C GLN A 184 23.19 3.94 -0.46
N TYR A 185 22.07 4.61 -0.23
CA TYR A 185 21.62 5.73 -1.06
C TYR A 185 22.58 6.93 -0.99
N VAL A 186 23.06 7.27 0.19
CA VAL A 186 24.03 8.37 0.39
C VAL A 186 25.38 8.03 -0.23
N LEU A 187 25.94 6.84 0.05
CA LEU A 187 27.21 6.39 -0.49
C LEU A 187 27.17 6.22 -2.02
N GLY A 188 26.05 5.69 -2.54
CA GLY A 188 25.82 5.51 -3.98
C GLY A 188 25.39 6.77 -4.72
N GLY A 189 25.23 7.89 -4.04
CA GLY A 189 24.70 9.14 -4.63
C GLY A 189 25.46 9.66 -5.84
N HIS A 190 26.76 9.36 -5.94
CA HIS A 190 27.60 9.73 -7.08
C HIS A 190 27.21 9.00 -8.37
N THR A 191 26.66 7.80 -8.29
CA THR A 191 26.23 7.01 -9.47
C THR A 191 24.94 7.53 -10.12
N LEU A 192 24.18 8.36 -9.39
CA LEU A 192 22.93 8.91 -9.89
C LEU A 192 23.12 10.12 -10.82
N GLY A 193 24.36 10.61 -11.02
CA GLY A 193 24.64 11.76 -11.89
C GLY A 193 23.84 13.01 -11.49
N THR A 194 23.06 13.58 -12.40
CA THR A 194 22.20 14.75 -12.17
C THR A 194 20.72 14.41 -11.90
N ALA A 195 20.35 13.12 -11.94
CA ALA A 195 18.96 12.69 -11.75
C ALA A 195 18.42 13.16 -10.39
N GLY A 196 17.25 13.78 -10.37
CA GLY A 196 16.53 14.20 -9.17
C GLY A 196 17.13 15.34 -8.35
N VAL A 197 18.17 16.03 -8.85
CA VAL A 197 18.87 17.10 -8.09
C VAL A 197 18.03 18.38 -8.03
N VAL A 198 17.45 18.78 -9.16
CA VAL A 198 16.70 20.03 -9.29
C VAL A 198 15.20 19.76 -9.26
N PRO A 199 14.40 20.59 -8.57
CA PRO A 199 12.94 20.49 -8.65
C PRO A 199 12.49 20.68 -10.11
N GLY A 200 11.77 19.68 -10.66
CA GLY A 200 11.42 19.65 -12.08
C GLY A 200 10.49 20.77 -12.55
N ALA A 201 9.77 21.39 -11.62
CA ALA A 201 8.83 22.48 -11.92
C ALA A 201 9.29 23.89 -11.49
N ALA A 202 10.44 24.00 -10.82
CA ALA A 202 11.02 25.28 -10.41
C ALA A 202 11.98 25.77 -11.48
N THR A 203 11.48 26.53 -12.46
CA THR A 203 12.26 26.99 -13.60
C THR A 203 12.92 28.35 -13.38
N THR A 204 12.45 29.11 -12.40
CA THR A 204 12.99 30.43 -12.07
C THR A 204 13.20 30.61 -10.55
N PRO A 205 14.14 31.49 -10.11
CA PRO A 205 14.31 31.80 -8.68
C PRO A 205 13.01 32.28 -8.02
N GLU A 206 12.20 33.07 -8.74
CA GLU A 206 10.91 33.59 -8.25
C GLU A 206 9.88 32.46 -8.02
N SER A 207 9.73 31.55 -8.97
CA SER A 207 8.85 30.39 -8.82
C SER A 207 9.27 29.50 -7.66
N THR A 208 10.58 29.30 -7.47
CA THR A 208 11.14 28.55 -6.33
C THR A 208 10.80 29.21 -5.00
N ALA A 209 10.94 30.55 -4.90
CA ALA A 209 10.60 31.30 -3.69
C ALA A 209 9.09 31.21 -3.38
N GLN A 210 8.25 31.33 -4.41
CA GLN A 210 6.79 31.18 -4.28
C GLN A 210 6.40 29.79 -3.76
N PHE A 211 6.94 28.71 -4.34
CA PHE A 211 6.64 27.34 -3.91
C PHE A 211 7.15 27.05 -2.49
N LYS A 212 8.32 27.56 -2.11
CA LYS A 212 8.81 27.46 -0.72
C LYS A 212 7.87 28.17 0.25
N ARG A 213 7.39 29.39 -0.09
CA ARG A 213 6.41 30.10 0.74
C ARG A 213 5.10 29.32 0.88
N GLN A 214 4.60 28.73 -0.19
CA GLN A 214 3.41 27.85 -0.14
C GLN A 214 3.66 26.62 0.73
N ALA A 215 4.81 25.95 0.61
CA ALA A 215 5.15 24.80 1.42
C ALA A 215 5.22 25.15 2.92
N ILE A 216 5.83 26.29 3.26
CA ILE A 216 5.88 26.79 4.65
C ILE A 216 4.46 27.11 5.15
N LEU A 217 3.64 27.77 4.33
CA LEU A 217 2.26 28.09 4.69
C LEU A 217 1.43 26.84 4.94
N TYR A 218 1.42 25.87 4.00
CA TYR A 218 0.65 24.63 4.15
C TYR A 218 1.16 23.77 5.29
N GLY A 219 2.50 23.66 5.43
CA GLY A 219 3.11 22.97 6.57
C GLY A 219 2.78 23.64 7.91
N GLY A 220 2.84 24.99 7.96
CA GLY A 220 2.44 25.74 9.14
C GLY A 220 0.98 25.57 9.51
N ILE A 221 0.07 25.57 8.53
CA ILE A 221 -1.36 25.28 8.75
C ILE A 221 -1.53 23.86 9.31
N ALA A 222 -0.87 22.85 8.71
CA ALA A 222 -0.96 21.48 9.17
C ALA A 222 -0.46 21.33 10.62
N VAL A 223 0.70 21.90 10.95
CA VAL A 223 1.24 21.90 12.32
C VAL A 223 0.31 22.64 13.27
N GLY A 224 -0.24 23.81 12.87
CA GLY A 224 -1.19 24.59 13.65
C GLY A 224 -2.47 23.79 13.97
N VAL A 225 -3.03 23.07 13.00
CA VAL A 225 -4.20 22.22 13.19
C VAL A 225 -3.88 21.08 14.17
N VAL A 226 -2.74 20.41 14.02
CA VAL A 226 -2.32 19.34 14.96
C VAL A 226 -2.12 19.91 16.38
N ALA A 227 -1.49 21.08 16.51
CA ALA A 227 -1.29 21.74 17.79
C ALA A 227 -2.62 22.14 18.46
N LEU A 228 -3.59 22.64 17.68
CA LEU A 228 -4.93 22.96 18.18
C LEU A 228 -5.70 21.72 18.65
N ILE A 229 -5.60 20.60 17.90
CA ILE A 229 -6.21 19.32 18.29
C ILE A 229 -5.56 18.82 19.58
N ALA A 230 -4.23 18.86 19.68
CA ALA A 230 -3.50 18.45 20.89
C ALA A 230 -3.87 19.33 22.10
N LEU A 231 -3.97 20.64 21.90
CA LEU A 231 -4.41 21.57 22.95
C LEU A 231 -5.85 21.29 23.40
N ALA A 232 -6.78 21.12 22.45
CA ALA A 232 -8.17 20.78 22.74
C ALA A 232 -8.29 19.47 23.52
N SER A 233 -7.44 18.50 23.21
CA SER A 233 -7.36 17.24 23.94
C SER A 233 -6.79 17.45 25.36
N ALA A 234 -5.72 18.22 25.49
CA ALA A 234 -5.07 18.49 26.78
C ALA A 234 -5.98 19.24 27.76
N VAL A 235 -6.87 20.12 27.27
CA VAL A 235 -7.85 20.84 28.09
C VAL A 235 -9.18 20.10 28.28
N GLY A 236 -9.28 18.85 27.78
CA GLY A 236 -10.46 18.00 27.93
C GLY A 236 -11.66 18.37 27.03
N LEU A 237 -11.48 19.26 26.05
CA LEU A 237 -12.53 19.62 25.07
C LEU A 237 -12.73 18.56 23.98
N LEU A 238 -11.71 17.73 23.74
CA LEU A 238 -11.73 16.68 22.72
C LEU A 238 -11.06 15.41 23.27
N THR A 239 -11.78 14.30 23.24
CA THR A 239 -11.19 12.98 23.52
C THR A 239 -10.74 12.34 22.21
N ILE A 240 -9.42 12.22 22.03
CA ILE A 240 -8.86 11.56 20.86
C ILE A 240 -8.97 10.06 21.05
N THR A 241 -9.85 9.41 20.29
CA THR A 241 -9.98 7.95 20.26
C THR A 241 -9.48 7.41 18.91
N PRO A 242 -9.04 6.14 18.83
CA PRO A 242 -8.69 5.49 17.58
C PRO A 242 -9.79 5.58 16.51
N ASN A 243 -11.04 5.41 16.91
CA ASN A 243 -12.19 5.51 16.01
C ASN A 243 -12.36 6.94 15.46
N LEU A 244 -12.23 7.97 16.32
CA LEU A 244 -12.28 9.37 15.85
C LEU A 244 -11.19 9.67 14.83
N ILE A 245 -9.99 9.14 15.03
CA ILE A 245 -8.89 9.28 14.07
C ILE A 245 -9.26 8.63 12.73
N SER A 246 -9.75 7.39 12.76
CA SER A 246 -10.14 6.64 11.57
C SER A 246 -11.29 7.31 10.82
N ASP A 247 -12.35 7.70 11.50
CA ASP A 247 -13.53 8.32 10.92
C ASP A 247 -13.19 9.68 10.30
N THR A 248 -12.37 10.48 10.99
CA THR A 248 -11.92 11.77 10.48
C THR A 248 -11.03 11.60 9.25
N ALA A 249 -10.04 10.71 9.31
CA ALA A 249 -9.15 10.43 8.19
C ALA A 249 -9.90 9.90 6.97
N GLY A 250 -10.84 8.97 7.17
CA GLY A 250 -11.71 8.45 6.13
C GLY A 250 -12.61 9.52 5.51
N SER A 251 -13.22 10.36 6.34
CA SER A 251 -14.05 11.47 5.88
C SER A 251 -13.23 12.47 5.03
N VAL A 252 -12.05 12.85 5.50
CA VAL A 252 -11.14 13.73 4.76
C VAL A 252 -10.73 13.09 3.42
N LEU A 253 -10.35 11.82 3.42
CA LEU A 253 -9.99 11.08 2.21
C LEU A 253 -11.13 11.07 1.18
N LEU A 254 -12.35 10.76 1.61
CA LEU A 254 -13.51 10.71 0.73
C LEU A 254 -13.89 12.10 0.21
N VAL A 255 -13.86 13.12 1.07
CA VAL A 255 -14.12 14.52 0.65
C VAL A 255 -13.06 14.98 -0.37
N LEU A 256 -11.79 14.72 -0.14
CA LEU A 256 -10.72 15.05 -1.10
C LEU A 256 -10.93 14.35 -2.44
N THR A 257 -11.34 13.08 -2.41
CA THR A 257 -11.64 12.29 -3.61
C THR A 257 -12.81 12.90 -4.40
N VAL A 258 -13.92 13.20 -3.71
CA VAL A 258 -15.10 13.81 -4.33
C VAL A 258 -14.77 15.19 -4.90
N VAL A 259 -14.07 16.05 -4.13
CA VAL A 259 -13.67 17.39 -4.58
C VAL A 259 -12.73 17.31 -5.79
N PHE A 260 -11.80 16.37 -5.81
CA PHE A 260 -10.89 16.17 -6.95
C PHE A 260 -11.67 15.84 -8.23
N PHE A 261 -12.54 14.81 -8.20
CA PHE A 261 -13.30 14.40 -9.37
C PHE A 261 -14.38 15.44 -9.74
N ALA A 262 -15.01 16.10 -8.76
CA ALA A 262 -15.97 17.19 -9.04
C ALA A 262 -15.28 18.31 -9.82
N ARG A 263 -14.11 18.78 -9.40
CA ARG A 263 -13.34 19.79 -10.14
C ARG A 263 -12.98 19.32 -11.54
N LEU A 264 -12.59 18.05 -11.69
CA LEU A 264 -12.22 17.48 -12.97
C LEU A 264 -13.39 17.47 -13.96
N PHE A 265 -14.59 17.08 -13.50
CA PHE A 265 -15.79 16.98 -14.36
C PHE A 265 -16.52 18.31 -14.56
N LEU A 266 -16.43 19.25 -13.61
CA LEU A 266 -17.03 20.59 -13.71
C LEU A 266 -16.23 21.54 -14.61
N ASP A 267 -14.98 21.24 -14.89
CA ASP A 267 -14.17 22.00 -15.84
C ASP A 267 -14.73 21.88 -17.25
N LYS A 268 -15.25 23.00 -17.77
CA LYS A 268 -15.87 23.08 -19.11
C LYS A 268 -14.87 23.16 -20.25
N SER A 269 -13.59 23.31 -19.95
CA SER A 269 -12.52 23.46 -20.94
C SER A 269 -12.10 22.14 -21.62
N TRP A 270 -12.64 20.99 -21.20
CA TRP A 270 -12.37 19.69 -21.80
C TRP A 270 -13.07 19.52 -23.14
N THR A 271 -12.34 19.00 -24.14
CA THR A 271 -12.94 18.54 -25.40
C THR A 271 -13.86 17.33 -25.15
N PRO A 272 -14.80 17.02 -26.04
CA PRO A 272 -15.64 15.83 -25.90
C PRO A 272 -14.84 14.53 -25.81
N GLU A 273 -13.71 14.43 -26.53
CA GLU A 273 -12.84 13.27 -26.49
C GLU A 273 -12.11 13.15 -25.13
N GLU A 274 -11.54 14.26 -24.62
CA GLU A 274 -10.91 14.29 -23.31
C GLU A 274 -11.90 13.94 -22.21
N ARG A 275 -13.13 14.48 -22.27
CA ARG A 275 -14.20 14.15 -21.33
C ARG A 275 -14.56 12.67 -21.36
N SER A 276 -14.59 12.06 -22.54
CA SER A 276 -14.79 10.62 -22.71
C SER A 276 -13.70 9.81 -22.02
N ARG A 277 -12.43 10.17 -22.21
CA ARG A 277 -11.28 9.56 -21.56
C ARG A 277 -11.29 9.74 -20.03
N LEU A 278 -11.73 10.89 -19.52
CA LEU A 278 -11.88 11.13 -18.09
C LEU A 278 -12.91 10.20 -17.44
N TRP A 279 -14.01 9.86 -18.12
CA TRP A 279 -14.95 8.86 -17.62
C TRP A 279 -14.33 7.45 -17.54
N VAL A 280 -13.46 7.08 -18.48
CA VAL A 280 -12.71 5.81 -18.42
C VAL A 280 -11.75 5.82 -17.25
N ILE A 281 -11.01 6.91 -17.04
CA ILE A 281 -10.10 7.07 -15.89
C ILE A 281 -10.87 6.95 -14.57
N PHE A 282 -12.02 7.60 -14.45
CA PHE A 282 -12.87 7.51 -13.28
C PHE A 282 -13.37 6.08 -13.04
N SER A 283 -13.77 5.37 -14.08
CA SER A 283 -14.16 3.96 -13.99
C SER A 283 -13.02 3.08 -13.53
N PHE A 284 -11.81 3.29 -14.05
CA PHE A 284 -10.62 2.57 -13.60
C PHE A 284 -10.23 2.92 -12.16
N PHE A 285 -10.42 4.17 -11.73
CA PHE A 285 -10.25 4.57 -10.33
C PHE A 285 -11.18 3.79 -9.40
N ILE A 286 -12.48 3.71 -9.72
CA ILE A 286 -13.45 2.94 -8.93
C ILE A 286 -13.03 1.46 -8.87
N CYS A 287 -12.68 0.88 -10.01
CA CYS A 287 -12.22 -0.51 -10.07
C CYS A 287 -10.94 -0.74 -9.25
N ALA A 288 -10.00 0.19 -9.29
CA ALA A 288 -8.80 0.13 -8.45
C ALA A 288 -9.14 0.22 -6.96
N ALA A 289 -10.04 1.13 -6.56
CA ALA A 289 -10.48 1.23 -5.16
C ALA A 289 -11.16 -0.07 -4.69
N VAL A 290 -12.05 -0.65 -5.50
CA VAL A 290 -12.68 -1.95 -5.21
C VAL A 290 -11.65 -3.07 -5.13
N PHE A 291 -10.70 -3.13 -6.07
CA PHE A 291 -9.65 -4.14 -6.06
C PHE A 291 -8.79 -4.06 -4.78
N TRP A 292 -8.29 -2.87 -4.46
CA TRP A 292 -7.44 -2.68 -3.30
C TRP A 292 -8.18 -2.85 -1.97
N SER A 293 -9.51 -2.59 -1.91
CA SER A 293 -10.30 -2.84 -0.70
C SER A 293 -10.41 -4.34 -0.36
N VAL A 294 -10.23 -5.19 -1.34
CA VAL A 294 -10.25 -6.64 -1.20
C VAL A 294 -8.82 -7.17 -1.03
N PHE A 295 -7.92 -6.78 -1.92
CA PHE A 295 -6.55 -7.27 -1.96
C PHE A 295 -5.75 -6.91 -0.69
N ASP A 296 -5.86 -5.69 -0.19
CA ASP A 296 -5.11 -5.24 0.99
C ASP A 296 -5.63 -5.81 2.33
N GLN A 297 -6.71 -6.59 2.30
CA GLN A 297 -7.11 -7.44 3.44
C GLN A 297 -6.08 -8.55 3.73
N ALA A 298 -5.12 -8.78 2.85
CA ALA A 298 -3.94 -9.62 3.12
C ALA A 298 -3.22 -9.20 4.41
N GLY A 299 -3.16 -7.90 4.71
CA GLY A 299 -2.53 -7.40 5.94
C GLY A 299 -3.49 -7.17 7.11
N SER A 300 -4.77 -7.53 6.98
CA SER A 300 -5.78 -7.41 8.04
C SER A 300 -6.54 -8.70 8.25
N THR A 301 -7.68 -8.91 7.58
CA THR A 301 -8.54 -10.08 7.82
C THR A 301 -7.85 -11.40 7.51
N LEU A 302 -7.07 -11.50 6.41
CA LEU A 302 -6.35 -12.73 6.09
C LEU A 302 -5.19 -12.99 7.05
N SER A 303 -4.52 -11.94 7.55
CA SER A 303 -3.50 -12.10 8.60
C SER A 303 -4.09 -12.59 9.92
N LEU A 304 -5.24 -12.06 10.32
CA LEU A 304 -5.96 -12.53 11.51
C LEU A 304 -6.42 -13.98 11.35
N PHE A 305 -6.92 -14.33 10.16
CA PHE A 305 -7.30 -15.70 9.87
C PHE A 305 -6.09 -16.66 9.89
N ALA A 306 -4.97 -16.24 9.30
CA ALA A 306 -3.72 -17.00 9.35
C ALA A 306 -3.23 -17.25 10.78
N ASP A 307 -3.40 -16.26 11.66
CA ASP A 307 -2.93 -16.34 13.04
C ASP A 307 -3.84 -17.16 13.96
N ARG A 308 -5.16 -17.03 13.78
CA ARG A 308 -6.15 -17.56 14.73
C ARG A 308 -6.84 -18.83 14.26
N ASN A 309 -6.97 -19.02 12.96
CA ASN A 309 -7.82 -20.06 12.36
C ASN A 309 -7.08 -21.03 11.44
N SER A 310 -5.75 -20.85 11.23
CA SER A 310 -4.97 -21.73 10.37
C SER A 310 -4.03 -22.61 11.17
N ASP A 311 -3.88 -23.87 10.71
CA ASP A 311 -2.80 -24.75 11.17
C ASP A 311 -1.49 -24.33 10.47
N ASN A 312 -0.67 -23.59 11.21
CA ASN A 312 0.58 -23.05 10.69
C ASN A 312 1.72 -24.07 10.79
N GLN A 313 1.49 -25.30 10.36
CA GLN A 313 2.47 -26.38 10.35
C GLN A 313 2.59 -27.03 8.96
N VAL A 314 3.81 -27.31 8.57
CA VAL A 314 4.13 -28.09 7.37
C VAL A 314 5.23 -29.11 7.70
N LEU A 315 4.96 -30.39 7.48
CA LEU A 315 5.90 -31.47 7.75
C LEU A 315 6.47 -31.47 9.19
N GLY A 316 5.66 -31.05 10.17
CA GLY A 316 6.08 -30.96 11.58
C GLY A 316 6.85 -29.68 11.96
N TYR A 317 7.09 -28.78 11.01
CA TYR A 317 7.66 -27.47 11.28
C TYR A 317 6.55 -26.42 11.42
N ALA A 318 6.49 -25.77 12.59
CA ALA A 318 5.60 -24.62 12.83
C ALA A 318 6.25 -23.34 12.28
N PHE A 319 5.50 -22.56 11.52
CA PHE A 319 6.00 -21.35 10.90
C PHE A 319 5.15 -20.11 11.30
N PRO A 320 5.75 -18.90 11.34
CA PRO A 320 5.04 -17.66 11.64
C PRO A 320 3.86 -17.39 10.72
N SER A 321 2.69 -17.02 11.26
CA SER A 321 1.49 -16.68 10.48
C SER A 321 1.74 -15.51 9.53
N ALA A 322 2.61 -14.57 9.90
CA ALA A 322 3.02 -13.45 9.06
C ALA A 322 3.69 -13.88 7.73
N TRP A 323 4.24 -15.09 7.65
CA TRP A 323 4.93 -15.59 6.45
C TRP A 323 3.99 -15.77 5.25
N TYR A 324 2.68 -15.96 5.47
CA TYR A 324 1.73 -16.03 4.34
C TYR A 324 1.76 -14.79 3.46
N GLN A 325 1.99 -13.61 4.05
CA GLN A 325 2.07 -12.39 3.25
C GLN A 325 3.27 -12.37 2.29
N SER A 326 4.33 -13.14 2.58
CA SER A 326 5.49 -13.28 1.68
C SER A 326 5.18 -14.06 0.40
N LEU A 327 4.08 -14.81 0.34
CA LEU A 327 3.67 -15.57 -0.84
C LEU A 327 3.34 -14.65 -2.02
N ASN A 328 2.71 -13.49 -1.78
CA ASN A 328 2.39 -12.56 -2.87
C ASN A 328 3.66 -12.07 -3.60
N PRO A 329 4.66 -11.46 -2.96
CA PRO A 329 5.87 -11.03 -3.66
C PRO A 329 6.66 -12.20 -4.26
N LEU A 330 6.64 -13.39 -3.64
CA LEU A 330 7.22 -14.59 -4.23
C LEU A 330 6.51 -14.97 -5.54
N PHE A 331 5.19 -15.04 -5.53
CA PHE A 331 4.42 -15.36 -6.73
C PHE A 331 4.53 -14.28 -7.81
N ILE A 332 4.66 -12.99 -7.44
CA ILE A 332 4.94 -11.94 -8.42
C ILE A 332 6.27 -12.21 -9.13
N VAL A 333 7.34 -12.53 -8.40
CA VAL A 333 8.65 -12.82 -8.99
C VAL A 333 8.57 -14.00 -9.96
N ILE A 334 7.78 -15.02 -9.63
CA ILE A 334 7.60 -16.23 -10.46
C ILE A 334 6.70 -15.93 -11.67
N PHE A 335 5.55 -15.30 -11.48
CA PHE A 335 4.50 -15.22 -12.50
C PHE A 335 4.52 -13.94 -13.32
N ALA A 336 5.14 -12.84 -12.88
CA ALA A 336 5.20 -11.63 -13.70
C ALA A 336 5.88 -11.85 -15.07
N PRO A 337 7.02 -12.60 -15.16
CA PRO A 337 7.59 -12.95 -16.45
C PRO A 337 6.65 -13.81 -17.32
N VAL A 338 5.90 -14.74 -16.69
CA VAL A 338 4.94 -15.61 -17.39
C VAL A 338 3.80 -14.79 -18.00
N PHE A 339 3.23 -13.85 -17.21
CA PHE A 339 2.18 -12.95 -17.71
C PHE A 339 2.69 -12.00 -18.77
N ALA A 340 3.91 -11.46 -18.63
CA ALA A 340 4.53 -10.64 -19.67
C ALA A 340 4.69 -11.41 -20.97
N ALA A 341 5.22 -12.64 -20.92
CA ALA A 341 5.35 -13.51 -22.10
C ALA A 341 3.98 -13.86 -22.71
N LEU A 342 2.96 -14.11 -21.87
CA LEU A 342 1.58 -14.36 -22.31
C LEU A 342 1.02 -13.18 -23.12
N TRP A 343 1.15 -11.95 -22.61
CA TRP A 343 0.65 -10.75 -23.30
C TRP A 343 1.39 -10.53 -24.62
N VAL A 344 2.71 -10.70 -24.64
CA VAL A 344 3.51 -10.59 -25.88
C VAL A 344 3.08 -11.66 -26.89
N LYS A 345 2.90 -12.91 -26.47
CA LYS A 345 2.46 -14.03 -27.34
C LYS A 345 1.07 -13.80 -27.93
N LEU A 346 0.15 -13.22 -27.17
CA LEU A 346 -1.19 -12.89 -27.63
C LEU A 346 -1.21 -11.72 -28.63
N GLY A 347 -0.24 -10.81 -28.58
CA GLY A 347 -0.14 -9.67 -29.49
C GLY A 347 -1.45 -8.89 -29.59
N ASP A 348 -1.99 -8.76 -30.80
CA ASP A 348 -3.26 -8.07 -31.07
C ASP A 348 -4.51 -8.78 -30.52
N LYS A 349 -4.39 -10.07 -30.18
CA LYS A 349 -5.46 -10.87 -29.58
C LYS A 349 -5.55 -10.73 -28.06
N GLN A 350 -4.63 -9.98 -27.44
CA GLN A 350 -4.67 -9.76 -26.00
C GLN A 350 -5.97 -9.05 -25.57
N PRO A 351 -6.52 -9.34 -24.38
CA PRO A 351 -7.66 -8.65 -23.85
C PRO A 351 -7.41 -7.14 -23.74
N SER A 352 -8.44 -6.32 -24.02
CA SER A 352 -8.34 -4.87 -23.79
C SER A 352 -8.14 -4.52 -22.32
N SER A 353 -7.63 -3.32 -22.04
CA SER A 353 -7.42 -2.86 -20.67
C SER A 353 -8.66 -3.01 -19.76
N PRO A 354 -9.89 -2.64 -20.19
CA PRO A 354 -11.10 -2.88 -19.39
C PRO A 354 -11.34 -4.37 -19.08
N VAL A 355 -11.07 -5.26 -20.04
CA VAL A 355 -11.24 -6.72 -19.82
C VAL A 355 -10.20 -7.26 -18.83
N LYS A 356 -8.95 -6.80 -18.89
CA LYS A 356 -7.91 -7.16 -17.92
C LYS A 356 -8.27 -6.70 -16.51
N PHE A 357 -8.83 -5.50 -16.35
CA PHE A 357 -9.38 -5.01 -15.09
C PHE A 357 -10.49 -5.92 -14.55
N ALA A 358 -11.42 -6.31 -15.43
CA ALA A 358 -12.51 -7.20 -15.06
C ALA A 358 -11.99 -8.57 -14.56
N ILE A 359 -11.01 -9.16 -15.26
CA ILE A 359 -10.38 -10.43 -14.85
C ILE A 359 -9.73 -10.26 -13.46
N GLY A 360 -9.00 -9.17 -13.23
CA GLY A 360 -8.40 -8.88 -11.94
C GLY A 360 -9.43 -8.76 -10.81
N LEU A 361 -10.53 -8.03 -11.04
CA LEU A 361 -11.61 -7.89 -10.05
C LEU A 361 -12.30 -9.23 -9.75
N ILE A 362 -12.68 -9.98 -10.78
CA ILE A 362 -13.29 -11.29 -10.62
C ILE A 362 -12.35 -12.24 -9.88
N GLY A 363 -11.05 -12.25 -10.26
CA GLY A 363 -10.04 -13.07 -9.60
C GLY A 363 -9.89 -12.74 -8.11
N ALA A 364 -9.88 -11.46 -7.74
CA ALA A 364 -9.84 -11.04 -6.33
C ALA A 364 -11.08 -11.54 -5.57
N GLY A 365 -12.28 -11.43 -6.16
CA GLY A 365 -13.50 -11.97 -5.55
C GLY A 365 -13.52 -13.47 -5.44
N VAL A 366 -13.04 -14.20 -6.47
CA VAL A 366 -12.90 -15.66 -6.43
C VAL A 366 -11.96 -16.10 -5.30
N GLY A 367 -10.85 -15.40 -5.07
CA GLY A 367 -9.97 -15.68 -3.94
C GLY A 367 -10.69 -15.59 -2.60
N PHE A 368 -11.53 -14.56 -2.38
CA PHE A 368 -12.33 -14.46 -1.16
C PHE A 368 -13.47 -15.48 -1.09
N TRP A 369 -14.03 -15.89 -2.22
CA TRP A 369 -14.99 -17.01 -2.24
C TRP A 369 -14.32 -18.33 -1.81
N VAL A 370 -13.09 -18.59 -2.25
CA VAL A 370 -12.29 -19.73 -1.75
C VAL A 370 -12.05 -19.61 -0.25
N MET A 371 -11.77 -18.41 0.26
CA MET A 371 -11.66 -18.18 1.71
C MET A 371 -12.97 -18.43 2.45
N ALA A 372 -14.12 -18.08 1.87
CA ALA A 372 -15.42 -18.34 2.47
C ALA A 372 -15.66 -19.86 2.65
N ILE A 373 -15.22 -20.66 1.68
CA ILE A 373 -15.31 -22.13 1.79
C ILE A 373 -14.39 -22.64 2.91
N ALA A 374 -13.13 -22.18 2.95
CA ALA A 374 -12.19 -22.56 3.99
C ALA A 374 -12.67 -22.15 5.40
N ALA A 375 -13.32 -20.99 5.49
CA ALA A 375 -13.83 -20.46 6.76
C ALA A 375 -15.01 -21.26 7.35
N ILE A 376 -15.68 -22.12 6.58
CA ILE A 376 -16.70 -23.04 7.12
C ILE A 376 -16.08 -23.97 8.16
N GLU A 377 -14.87 -24.48 7.92
CA GLU A 377 -14.13 -25.32 8.87
C GLU A 377 -13.75 -24.49 10.12
N ALA A 378 -13.30 -23.25 9.93
CA ALA A 378 -12.96 -22.35 11.03
C ALA A 378 -14.17 -22.01 11.91
N ASP A 379 -15.32 -21.72 11.29
CA ASP A 379 -16.58 -21.45 12.00
C ASP A 379 -17.10 -22.68 12.77
N ALA A 380 -16.69 -23.90 12.34
CA ALA A 380 -16.93 -25.14 13.07
C ALA A 380 -15.89 -25.41 14.19
N GLY A 381 -14.97 -24.48 14.45
CA GLY A 381 -13.94 -24.58 15.49
C GLY A 381 -12.73 -25.44 15.11
N GLN A 382 -12.52 -25.73 13.82
CA GLN A 382 -11.38 -26.48 13.34
C GLN A 382 -10.31 -25.56 12.75
N LEU A 383 -9.03 -25.93 12.89
CA LEU A 383 -7.95 -25.21 12.22
C LEU A 383 -7.91 -25.60 10.74
N VAL A 384 -7.78 -24.59 9.90
CA VAL A 384 -7.79 -24.72 8.45
C VAL A 384 -6.37 -24.98 7.93
N GLY A 385 -6.24 -25.93 7.03
CA GLY A 385 -4.92 -26.29 6.48
C GLY A 385 -4.26 -25.14 5.70
N PRO A 386 -2.90 -25.09 5.66
CA PRO A 386 -2.13 -23.96 5.12
C PRO A 386 -2.30 -23.76 3.60
N LEU A 387 -2.70 -24.77 2.87
CA LEU A 387 -2.89 -24.71 1.42
C LEU A 387 -4.03 -23.76 1.01
N TRP A 388 -5.06 -23.59 1.82
CA TRP A 388 -6.17 -22.69 1.51
C TRP A 388 -5.69 -21.26 1.34
N LEU A 389 -4.97 -20.72 2.32
CA LEU A 389 -4.38 -19.38 2.23
C LEU A 389 -3.36 -19.29 1.09
N THR A 390 -2.54 -20.31 0.90
CA THR A 390 -1.57 -20.36 -0.21
C THR A 390 -2.27 -20.20 -1.56
N PHE A 391 -3.38 -20.91 -1.77
CA PHE A 391 -4.20 -20.80 -2.99
C PHE A 391 -4.82 -19.43 -3.15
N VAL A 392 -5.32 -18.83 -2.08
CA VAL A 392 -5.88 -17.47 -2.09
C VAL A 392 -4.82 -16.47 -2.51
N TYR A 393 -3.62 -16.50 -1.92
CA TYR A 393 -2.52 -15.62 -2.31
C TYR A 393 -2.10 -15.82 -3.78
N LEU A 394 -2.14 -17.05 -4.29
CA LEU A 394 -1.86 -17.34 -5.70
C LEU A 394 -2.91 -16.68 -6.62
N ILE A 395 -4.21 -16.89 -6.34
CA ILE A 395 -5.30 -16.30 -7.12
C ILE A 395 -5.24 -14.77 -7.08
N HIS A 396 -5.03 -14.20 -5.90
CA HIS A 396 -4.90 -12.75 -5.72
C HIS A 396 -3.71 -12.18 -6.48
N THR A 397 -2.57 -12.88 -6.50
CA THR A 397 -1.40 -12.45 -7.28
C THR A 397 -1.68 -12.46 -8.79
N TRP A 398 -2.35 -13.48 -9.31
CA TRP A 398 -2.74 -13.51 -10.72
C TRP A 398 -3.73 -12.39 -11.06
N ALA A 399 -4.67 -12.12 -10.16
CA ALA A 399 -5.61 -11.00 -10.26
C ALA A 399 -4.87 -9.65 -10.29
N GLU A 400 -3.89 -9.47 -9.41
CA GLU A 400 -3.05 -8.28 -9.37
C GLU A 400 -2.25 -8.08 -10.65
N LEU A 401 -1.63 -9.14 -11.18
CA LEU A 401 -0.86 -9.08 -12.42
C LEU A 401 -1.71 -8.72 -13.66
N CYS A 402 -3.02 -9.01 -13.62
CA CYS A 402 -3.96 -8.55 -14.65
C CYS A 402 -4.32 -7.07 -14.51
N LEU A 403 -4.38 -6.51 -13.31
CA LEU A 403 -4.94 -5.18 -13.06
C LEU A 403 -3.87 -4.11 -12.84
N SER A 404 -2.92 -4.32 -11.95
CA SER A 404 -2.01 -3.26 -11.49
C SER A 404 -1.11 -2.69 -12.58
N PRO A 405 -0.38 -3.49 -13.39
CA PRO A 405 0.48 -2.95 -14.44
C PRO A 405 -0.33 -2.22 -15.53
N VAL A 406 -1.53 -2.76 -15.83
CA VAL A 406 -2.42 -2.22 -16.86
C VAL A 406 -3.03 -0.90 -16.42
N GLY A 407 -3.46 -0.81 -15.13
CA GLY A 407 -4.12 0.37 -14.60
C GLY A 407 -3.21 1.59 -14.63
N LEU A 408 -1.99 1.44 -14.13
CA LEU A 408 -1.01 2.52 -14.11
C LEU A 408 -0.67 3.02 -15.51
N SER A 409 -0.42 2.09 -16.45
CA SER A 409 -0.14 2.42 -17.85
C SER A 409 -1.33 3.09 -18.53
N SER A 410 -2.53 2.53 -18.37
CA SER A 410 -3.73 3.06 -19.02
C SER A 410 -4.11 4.44 -18.51
N MET A 411 -4.02 4.70 -17.20
CA MET A 411 -4.31 6.01 -16.64
C MET A 411 -3.40 7.10 -17.19
N THR A 412 -2.11 6.82 -17.33
CA THR A 412 -1.16 7.80 -17.88
C THR A 412 -1.35 8.02 -19.37
N LYS A 413 -1.67 6.98 -20.15
CA LYS A 413 -1.90 7.08 -21.60
C LYS A 413 -3.21 7.81 -21.95
N LEU A 414 -4.26 7.62 -21.13
CA LEU A 414 -5.57 8.23 -21.35
C LEU A 414 -5.63 9.69 -20.93
N ALA A 415 -4.72 10.10 -20.04
CA ALA A 415 -4.76 11.42 -19.45
C ALA A 415 -4.57 12.53 -20.49
N PRO A 416 -5.42 13.57 -20.48
CA PRO A 416 -5.13 14.81 -21.18
C PRO A 416 -3.75 15.36 -20.79
N THR A 417 -2.99 15.92 -21.75
CA THR A 417 -1.60 16.35 -21.58
C THR A 417 -1.38 17.28 -20.37
N ARG A 418 -2.35 18.15 -20.10
CA ARG A 418 -2.31 19.11 -18.97
C ARG A 418 -2.40 18.49 -17.58
N ILE A 419 -2.85 17.21 -17.46
CA ILE A 419 -3.05 16.53 -16.16
C ILE A 419 -2.33 15.18 -16.04
N VAL A 420 -1.51 14.79 -17.01
CA VAL A 420 -0.75 13.52 -17.00
C VAL A 420 0.01 13.34 -15.68
N GLY A 421 0.66 14.40 -15.18
CA GLY A 421 1.39 14.36 -13.91
C GLY A 421 0.52 14.06 -12.69
N SER A 422 -0.78 14.40 -12.75
CA SER A 422 -1.71 14.13 -11.65
C SER A 422 -2.26 12.69 -11.66
N MET A 423 -2.10 11.94 -12.76
CA MET A 423 -2.72 10.62 -12.89
C MET A 423 -2.08 9.55 -12.03
N MET A 424 -0.79 9.66 -11.75
CA MET A 424 -0.15 8.84 -10.72
C MET A 424 -0.79 9.08 -9.34
N GLY A 425 -1.12 10.35 -9.04
CA GLY A 425 -1.84 10.70 -7.81
C GLY A 425 -3.24 10.08 -7.76
N VAL A 426 -3.96 10.03 -8.89
CA VAL A 426 -5.28 9.38 -8.99
C VAL A 426 -5.17 7.88 -8.73
N TRP A 427 -4.15 7.21 -9.26
CA TRP A 427 -3.89 5.79 -8.99
C TRP A 427 -3.65 5.54 -7.50
N PHE A 428 -2.79 6.34 -6.87
CA PHE A 428 -2.51 6.21 -5.43
C PHE A 428 -3.72 6.59 -4.57
N LEU A 429 -4.55 7.54 -5.02
CA LEU A 429 -5.81 7.87 -4.35
C LEU A 429 -6.78 6.68 -4.38
N GLY A 430 -6.88 5.96 -5.50
CA GLY A 430 -7.66 4.73 -5.61
C GLY A 430 -7.17 3.65 -4.63
N ALA A 431 -5.86 3.44 -4.55
CA ALA A 431 -5.28 2.55 -3.56
C ALA A 431 -5.53 3.02 -2.12
N SER A 432 -5.45 4.33 -1.85
CA SER A 432 -5.74 4.91 -0.54
C SER A 432 -7.18 4.64 -0.10
N VAL A 433 -8.15 4.91 -0.98
CA VAL A 433 -9.57 4.62 -0.72
C VAL A 433 -9.80 3.13 -0.50
N GLY A 434 -9.21 2.27 -1.34
CA GLY A 434 -9.30 0.82 -1.19
C GLY A 434 -8.73 0.33 0.14
N ASN A 435 -7.54 0.80 0.53
CA ASN A 435 -6.92 0.44 1.81
C ASN A 435 -7.73 0.86 3.03
N PHE A 436 -8.34 2.05 2.97
CA PHE A 436 -9.25 2.49 4.02
C PHE A 436 -10.41 1.50 4.19
N PHE A 437 -11.07 1.12 3.10
CA PHE A 437 -12.16 0.15 3.14
C PHE A 437 -11.70 -1.27 3.53
N ALA A 438 -10.49 -1.68 3.15
CA ALA A 438 -9.91 -2.95 3.62
C ALA A 438 -9.80 -3.02 5.14
N GLY A 439 -9.41 -1.92 5.79
CA GLY A 439 -9.41 -1.82 7.25
C GLY A 439 -10.81 -1.82 7.85
N GLN A 440 -11.78 -1.14 7.21
CA GLN A 440 -13.17 -1.16 7.67
C GLN A 440 -13.80 -2.57 7.59
N MET A 441 -13.42 -3.40 6.60
CA MET A 441 -13.88 -4.79 6.55
C MET A 441 -13.34 -5.61 7.73
N ALA A 442 -12.13 -5.33 8.21
CA ALA A 442 -11.59 -6.00 9.39
C ALA A 442 -12.38 -5.71 10.68
N THR A 443 -13.08 -4.57 10.77
CA THR A 443 -13.94 -4.27 11.94
C THR A 443 -15.10 -5.24 12.08
N LEU A 444 -15.46 -5.94 11.00
CA LEU A 444 -16.56 -6.90 10.97
C LEU A 444 -16.11 -8.34 11.33
N TYR A 445 -14.81 -8.57 11.55
CA TYR A 445 -14.23 -9.91 11.71
C TYR A 445 -14.86 -10.73 12.84
N GLU A 446 -15.20 -10.09 13.97
CA GLU A 446 -15.83 -10.74 15.13
C GLU A 446 -17.36 -10.54 15.18
N SER A 447 -17.94 -9.81 14.22
CA SER A 447 -19.37 -9.45 14.23
C SER A 447 -20.27 -10.48 13.53
N MET A 448 -19.70 -11.36 12.73
CA MET A 448 -20.42 -12.40 11.97
C MET A 448 -19.54 -13.63 11.70
N PRO A 449 -20.13 -14.79 11.32
CA PRO A 449 -19.34 -15.97 10.90
C PRO A 449 -18.36 -15.62 9.78
N LEU A 450 -17.13 -16.15 9.85
CA LEU A 450 -16.06 -15.83 8.89
C LEU A 450 -16.41 -16.25 7.45
N ALA A 451 -17.09 -17.38 7.27
CA ALA A 451 -17.57 -17.81 5.97
C ALA A 451 -18.54 -16.78 5.36
N GLN A 452 -19.40 -16.17 6.17
CA GLN A 452 -20.31 -15.12 5.73
C GLN A 452 -19.53 -13.83 5.39
N LEU A 453 -18.60 -13.43 6.26
CA LEU A 453 -17.76 -12.24 6.03
C LEU A 453 -17.03 -12.32 4.69
N PHE A 454 -16.28 -13.40 4.47
CA PHE A 454 -15.52 -13.58 3.23
C PHE A 454 -16.43 -13.75 2.02
N GLY A 455 -17.59 -14.39 2.17
CA GLY A 455 -18.61 -14.48 1.13
C GLY A 455 -19.13 -13.11 0.70
N VAL A 456 -19.48 -12.24 1.66
CA VAL A 456 -19.93 -10.86 1.37
C VAL A 456 -18.82 -10.03 0.71
N VAL A 457 -17.59 -10.12 1.21
CA VAL A 457 -16.43 -9.43 0.63
C VAL A 457 -16.19 -9.85 -0.82
N SER A 458 -16.46 -11.11 -1.19
CA SER A 458 -16.27 -11.62 -2.55
C SER A 458 -17.25 -11.01 -3.57
N ILE A 459 -18.44 -10.59 -3.14
CA ILE A 459 -19.53 -10.15 -4.05
C ILE A 459 -19.15 -8.87 -4.78
N LEU A 460 -18.68 -7.86 -4.06
CA LEU A 460 -18.43 -6.54 -4.63
C LEU A 460 -17.44 -6.56 -5.82
N PRO A 461 -16.25 -7.18 -5.71
CA PRO A 461 -15.32 -7.22 -6.84
C PRO A 461 -15.82 -8.10 -7.98
N VAL A 462 -16.55 -9.20 -7.72
CA VAL A 462 -17.14 -10.02 -8.79
C VAL A 462 -18.18 -9.21 -9.56
N VAL A 463 -19.11 -8.52 -8.87
CA VAL A 463 -20.11 -7.67 -9.52
C VAL A 463 -19.46 -6.54 -10.31
N ALA A 464 -18.49 -5.84 -9.72
CA ALA A 464 -17.74 -4.79 -10.41
C ALA A 464 -17.02 -5.32 -11.66
N GLY A 465 -16.41 -6.51 -11.57
CA GLY A 465 -15.76 -7.16 -12.71
C GLY A 465 -16.74 -7.55 -13.81
N ILE A 466 -17.91 -8.09 -13.48
CA ILE A 466 -18.98 -8.39 -14.45
C ILE A 466 -19.46 -7.12 -15.14
N VAL A 467 -19.73 -6.06 -14.37
CA VAL A 467 -20.15 -4.75 -14.93
C VAL A 467 -19.08 -4.22 -15.87
N MET A 468 -17.79 -4.31 -15.49
CA MET A 468 -16.67 -3.89 -16.33
C MET A 468 -16.60 -4.71 -17.63
N LEU A 469 -16.84 -6.04 -17.59
CA LEU A 469 -16.90 -6.88 -18.79
C LEU A 469 -18.03 -6.45 -19.73
N LEU A 470 -19.22 -6.19 -19.19
CA LEU A 470 -20.37 -5.75 -19.98
C LEU A 470 -20.12 -4.39 -20.64
N LEU A 471 -19.42 -3.49 -19.96
CA LEU A 471 -19.08 -2.16 -20.45
C LEU A 471 -17.79 -2.13 -21.29
N ALA A 472 -17.02 -3.22 -21.37
CA ALA A 472 -15.67 -3.24 -21.93
C ALA A 472 -15.59 -2.71 -23.39
N LYS A 473 -16.54 -3.10 -24.24
CA LYS A 473 -16.60 -2.62 -25.64
C LYS A 473 -16.81 -1.11 -25.70
N ARG A 474 -17.73 -0.58 -24.90
CA ARG A 474 -18.05 0.86 -24.84
C ARG A 474 -16.85 1.64 -24.30
N MET A 475 -16.24 1.15 -23.21
CA MET A 475 -15.05 1.78 -22.62
C MET A 475 -13.88 1.81 -23.59
N THR A 476 -13.61 0.71 -24.30
CA THR A 476 -12.56 0.65 -25.32
C THR A 476 -12.80 1.68 -26.45
N ALA A 477 -14.05 1.86 -26.87
CA ALA A 477 -14.39 2.90 -27.83
C ALA A 477 -14.15 4.31 -27.27
N MET A 478 -14.48 4.56 -26.00
CA MET A 478 -14.26 5.84 -25.30
C MET A 478 -12.77 6.15 -25.09
N MET A 479 -11.89 5.17 -25.14
CA MET A 479 -10.43 5.35 -25.04
C MET A 479 -9.81 6.00 -26.29
N GLY A 480 -10.55 6.10 -27.41
CA GLY A 480 -10.07 6.79 -28.61
C GLY A 480 -8.84 6.16 -29.25
N GLY A 481 -8.78 4.82 -29.32
CA GLY A 481 -7.66 4.07 -29.93
C GLY A 481 -6.46 3.84 -29.00
N VAL A 482 -6.47 4.32 -27.77
CA VAL A 482 -5.47 4.00 -26.75
C VAL A 482 -5.70 2.56 -26.26
N ARG A 483 -4.65 1.71 -26.36
CA ARG A 483 -4.67 0.31 -25.92
C ARG A 483 -3.71 0.06 -24.77
#